data_2ff435b72343731a9cd4814aba02f392
#
_entry.id   2ff435b72343731a9cd4814aba02f392
#
_cell.length_a   1.000
_cell.length_b   1.000
_cell.length_c   1.000
_cell.angle_alpha   90.00
_cell.angle_beta   90.00
_cell.angle_gamma   90.00
#
_symmetry.space_group_name_H-M   'P 1'
#
loop_
_entity.id
_entity.type
_entity.pdbx_description
1 polymer ?
#
loop_
_entity_poly.entity_id
_entity_poly.type
_entity_poly.pdbx_seq_one_letter_code
_entity_poly.pdbx_strand_id
1 'polypeptide(L)'
;SIPASLGLRIGSNEIVNALFGYGSFSEENILMTSEALKFFGYGVPAFALIKILSNLFFSRSNTITPFKISVFIVLINILISLSLFKSIGFIIIPIATSISTWLGVIVYFILLKKNKSLFINKILLKNILKIVFSAILMASVLLLGLDVFQEDLDYANKFKSIYLLFIVSFVATIYLISCYLLGVLKIKNYKIK
;
A
#
# COMPACT_ATOMS: atom_id res chain seq x y z
N SER A 1 -1.39 -2.35 5.66
CA SER A 1 -1.49 -2.03 4.22
C SER A 1 -1.94 -0.57 3.97
N ILE A 2 -3.02 -0.08 4.63
CA ILE A 2 -3.49 1.31 4.45
C ILE A 2 -2.40 2.35 4.79
N PRO A 3 -1.74 2.32 5.96
CA PRO A 3 -0.69 3.30 6.26
C PRO A 3 0.51 3.18 5.29
N ALA A 4 0.90 1.96 4.92
CA ALA A 4 1.98 1.76 3.94
C ALA A 4 1.63 2.34 2.55
N SER A 5 0.36 2.19 2.10
CA SER A 5 -0.14 2.81 0.87
C SER A 5 -0.01 4.33 0.90
N LEU A 6 -0.42 4.96 2.00
CA LEU A 6 -0.30 6.41 2.16
C LEU A 6 1.16 6.86 2.22
N GLY A 7 2.02 6.14 2.96
CA GLY A 7 3.45 6.43 3.03
C GLY A 7 4.13 6.37 1.67
N LEU A 8 3.87 5.32 0.88
CA LEU A 8 4.42 5.18 -0.47
C LEU A 8 3.92 6.25 -1.45
N ARG A 9 2.69 6.74 -1.27
CA ARG A 9 2.11 7.77 -2.15
C ARG A 9 2.62 9.17 -1.82
N ILE A 10 2.75 9.47 -0.53
CA ILE A 10 3.16 10.79 -0.03
C ILE A 10 4.67 10.95 -0.15
N GLY A 11 5.43 9.96 0.34
CA GLY A 11 6.88 10.00 0.40
C GLY A 11 7.58 9.29 -0.77
N SER A 12 6.92 9.11 -1.92
CA SER A 12 7.49 8.36 -3.05
C SER A 12 8.80 8.97 -3.55
N ASN A 13 8.85 10.29 -3.66
CA ASN A 13 10.03 11.00 -4.16
C ASN A 13 11.20 10.89 -3.18
N GLU A 14 10.95 11.15 -1.92
CA GLU A 14 11.95 11.10 -0.84
C GLU A 14 12.46 9.67 -0.64
N ILE A 15 11.56 8.67 -0.75
CA ILE A 15 11.93 7.25 -0.65
C ILE A 15 12.87 6.88 -1.81
N VAL A 16 12.52 7.22 -3.04
CA VAL A 16 13.37 6.90 -4.21
C VAL A 16 14.67 7.67 -4.15
N ASN A 17 14.62 8.97 -3.81
CA ASN A 17 15.82 9.80 -3.66
C ASN A 17 16.75 9.27 -2.57
N ALA A 18 16.22 8.90 -1.41
CA ALA A 18 17.03 8.39 -0.31
C ALA A 18 17.65 7.01 -0.59
N LEU A 19 16.99 6.15 -1.36
CA LEU A 19 17.47 4.80 -1.65
C LEU A 19 18.36 4.73 -2.90
N PHE A 20 18.04 5.49 -3.94
CA PHE A 20 18.66 5.36 -5.26
C PHE A 20 19.32 6.65 -5.75
N GLY A 21 19.05 7.81 -5.15
CA GLY A 21 19.55 9.11 -5.58
C GLY A 21 21.06 9.32 -5.32
N TYR A 22 21.89 8.39 -5.78
CA TYR A 22 23.34 8.43 -5.63
C TYR A 22 24.03 8.09 -6.95
N GLY A 23 25.24 8.61 -7.14
CA GLY A 23 26.10 8.27 -8.27
C GLY A 23 25.51 8.71 -9.62
N SER A 24 25.30 7.76 -10.52
CA SER A 24 24.78 8.00 -11.88
C SER A 24 23.26 8.08 -11.99
N PHE A 25 22.51 7.89 -10.88
CA PHE A 25 21.06 7.95 -10.90
C PHE A 25 20.59 9.39 -10.84
N SER A 26 20.19 9.94 -12.00
CA SER A 26 19.81 11.36 -12.15
C SER A 26 18.51 11.71 -11.44
N GLU A 27 18.29 13.01 -11.21
CA GLU A 27 17.03 13.53 -10.65
C GLU A 27 15.82 13.17 -11.54
N GLU A 28 15.99 13.15 -12.86
CA GLU A 28 14.94 12.72 -13.78
C GLU A 28 14.54 11.25 -13.55
N ASN A 29 15.53 10.37 -13.33
CA ASN A 29 15.27 8.96 -13.00
C ASN A 29 14.57 8.82 -11.64
N ILE A 30 14.89 9.69 -10.66
CA ILE A 30 14.20 9.73 -9.38
C ILE A 30 12.74 10.09 -9.59
N LEU A 31 12.44 11.15 -10.33
CA LEU A 31 11.06 11.58 -10.60
C LEU A 31 10.24 10.48 -11.28
N MET A 32 10.79 9.88 -12.34
CA MET A 32 10.10 8.80 -13.04
C MET A 32 9.86 7.58 -12.16
N THR A 33 10.86 7.17 -11.37
CA THR A 33 10.74 6.00 -10.48
C THR A 33 9.78 6.28 -9.32
N SER A 34 9.80 7.50 -8.78
CA SER A 34 8.91 7.90 -7.70
C SER A 34 7.44 7.94 -8.15
N GLU A 35 7.19 8.36 -9.38
CA GLU A 35 5.85 8.34 -9.96
C GLU A 35 5.33 6.90 -10.10
N ALA A 36 6.17 5.99 -10.58
CA ALA A 36 5.84 4.57 -10.63
C ALA A 36 5.53 4.00 -9.22
N LEU A 37 6.35 4.33 -8.22
CA LEU A 37 6.17 3.91 -6.83
C LEU A 37 4.85 4.45 -6.24
N LYS A 38 4.52 5.71 -6.54
CA LYS A 38 3.25 6.34 -6.15
C LYS A 38 2.04 5.57 -6.69
N PHE A 39 2.08 5.16 -7.97
CA PHE A 39 1.01 4.37 -8.56
C PHE A 39 0.93 2.95 -7.99
N PHE A 40 2.04 2.29 -7.69
CA PHE A 40 2.02 1.02 -6.93
C PHE A 40 1.41 1.18 -5.55
N GLY A 41 1.63 2.31 -4.89
CA GLY A 41 1.03 2.63 -3.60
C GLY A 41 -0.50 2.52 -3.59
N TYR A 42 -1.19 2.85 -4.70
CA TYR A 42 -2.64 2.66 -4.82
C TYR A 42 -3.07 1.18 -4.84
N GLY A 43 -2.20 0.27 -5.30
CA GLY A 43 -2.45 -1.16 -5.35
C GLY A 43 -2.23 -1.88 -4.02
N VAL A 44 -1.41 -1.34 -3.11
CA VAL A 44 -1.02 -2.01 -1.86
C VAL A 44 -2.21 -2.48 -1.00
N PRO A 45 -3.28 -1.70 -0.78
CA PRO A 45 -4.44 -2.18 -0.04
C PRO A 45 -5.16 -3.32 -0.77
N ALA A 46 -5.23 -3.26 -2.10
CA ALA A 46 -5.85 -4.30 -2.90
C ALA A 46 -5.09 -5.63 -2.82
N PHE A 47 -3.76 -5.61 -2.88
CA PHE A 47 -2.93 -6.80 -2.66
C PHE A 47 -3.17 -7.44 -1.29
N ALA A 48 -3.25 -6.63 -0.24
CA ALA A 48 -3.54 -7.14 1.09
C ALA A 48 -4.95 -7.75 1.18
N LEU A 49 -5.95 -7.12 0.55
CA LEU A 49 -7.31 -7.65 0.49
C LEU A 49 -7.37 -8.97 -0.27
N ILE A 50 -6.72 -9.10 -1.43
CA ILE A 50 -6.66 -10.35 -2.19
C ILE A 50 -6.10 -11.46 -1.32
N LYS A 51 -5.01 -11.22 -0.58
CA LYS A 51 -4.42 -12.22 0.30
C LYS A 51 -5.38 -12.68 1.38
N ILE A 52 -6.16 -11.77 1.98
CA ILE A 52 -7.16 -12.11 3.00
C ILE A 52 -8.33 -12.86 2.37
N LEU A 53 -8.85 -12.37 1.23
CA LEU A 53 -10.03 -12.95 0.57
C LEU A 53 -9.72 -14.33 -0.03
N SER A 54 -8.52 -14.55 -0.59
CA SER A 54 -8.11 -15.86 -1.09
C SER A 54 -8.05 -16.91 0.03
N ASN A 55 -7.61 -16.53 1.25
CA ASN A 55 -7.57 -17.45 2.39
C ASN A 55 -8.97 -17.99 2.76
N LEU A 56 -10.04 -17.21 2.52
CA LEU A 56 -11.41 -17.68 2.73
C LEU A 56 -11.82 -18.81 1.77
N PHE A 57 -11.23 -18.88 0.59
CA PHE A 57 -11.42 -19.97 -0.36
C PHE A 57 -10.54 -21.18 0.00
N PHE A 58 -9.29 -20.94 0.39
CA PHE A 58 -8.36 -22.00 0.79
C PHE A 58 -8.85 -22.75 2.03
N SER A 59 -9.44 -22.05 3.01
CA SER A 59 -10.03 -22.68 4.20
C SER A 59 -11.20 -23.61 3.88
N ARG A 60 -11.74 -23.55 2.66
CA ARG A 60 -12.80 -24.43 2.14
C ARG A 60 -12.28 -25.43 1.11
N SER A 61 -10.98 -25.68 1.09
CA SER A 61 -10.31 -26.56 0.12
C SER A 61 -10.55 -26.17 -1.34
N ASN A 62 -10.93 -24.90 -1.60
CA ASN A 62 -11.15 -24.39 -2.94
C ASN A 62 -9.94 -23.57 -3.40
N THR A 63 -9.03 -24.22 -4.13
CA THR A 63 -7.83 -23.57 -4.70
C THR A 63 -8.07 -23.08 -6.13
N ILE A 64 -9.07 -23.63 -6.80
CA ILE A 64 -9.37 -23.34 -8.22
C ILE A 64 -9.87 -21.91 -8.41
N THR A 65 -10.75 -21.43 -7.51
CA THR A 65 -11.31 -20.08 -7.62
C THR A 65 -10.25 -18.99 -7.47
N PRO A 66 -9.38 -18.99 -6.44
CA PRO A 66 -8.26 -18.04 -6.36
C PRO A 66 -7.31 -18.10 -7.55
N PHE A 67 -7.02 -19.30 -8.07
CA PHE A 67 -6.20 -19.46 -9.27
C PHE A 67 -6.83 -18.77 -10.49
N LYS A 68 -8.11 -19.01 -10.77
CA LYS A 68 -8.82 -18.36 -11.89
C LYS A 68 -8.83 -16.83 -11.76
N ILE A 69 -9.02 -16.30 -10.55
CA ILE A 69 -8.98 -14.85 -10.30
C ILE A 69 -7.57 -14.30 -10.53
N SER A 70 -6.52 -15.01 -10.11
CA SER A 70 -5.14 -14.59 -10.36
C SER A 70 -4.83 -14.54 -11.86
N VAL A 71 -5.26 -15.54 -12.62
CA VAL A 71 -5.14 -15.53 -14.10
C VAL A 71 -5.89 -14.35 -14.71
N PHE A 72 -7.10 -14.08 -14.25
CA PHE A 72 -7.89 -12.92 -14.69
C PHE A 72 -7.16 -11.59 -14.42
N ILE A 73 -6.61 -11.40 -13.21
CA ILE A 73 -5.84 -10.20 -12.84
C ILE A 73 -4.65 -10.00 -13.79
N VAL A 74 -3.89 -11.09 -14.06
CA VAL A 74 -2.71 -11.03 -14.94
C VAL A 74 -3.12 -10.69 -16.38
N LEU A 75 -4.18 -11.30 -16.91
CA LEU A 75 -4.68 -11.00 -18.26
C LEU A 75 -5.12 -9.54 -18.39
N ILE A 76 -5.88 -9.02 -17.43
CA ILE A 76 -6.29 -7.60 -17.43
C ILE A 76 -5.09 -6.69 -17.35
N ASN A 77 -4.10 -7.00 -16.50
CA ASN A 77 -2.87 -6.22 -16.39
C ASN A 77 -2.15 -6.14 -17.73
N ILE A 78 -1.95 -7.28 -18.40
CA ILE A 78 -1.29 -7.34 -19.71
C ILE A 78 -2.07 -6.54 -20.76
N LEU A 79 -3.39 -6.71 -20.81
CA LEU A 79 -4.25 -5.98 -21.75
C LEU A 79 -4.15 -4.46 -21.58
N ILE A 80 -4.26 -3.96 -20.34
CA ILE A 80 -4.15 -2.52 -20.07
C ILE A 80 -2.74 -2.03 -20.40
N SER A 81 -1.70 -2.75 -19.94
CA SER A 81 -0.31 -2.36 -20.17
C SER A 81 0.02 -2.27 -21.66
N LEU A 82 -0.31 -3.29 -22.45
CA LEU A 82 -0.02 -3.29 -23.88
C LEU A 82 -0.82 -2.24 -24.65
N SER A 83 -2.10 -2.04 -24.31
CA SER A 83 -2.96 -1.08 -25.00
C SER A 83 -2.51 0.37 -24.81
N LEU A 84 -2.00 0.72 -23.63
CA LEU A 84 -1.69 2.11 -23.28
C LEU A 84 -0.19 2.40 -23.21
N PHE A 85 0.67 1.40 -23.42
CA PHE A 85 2.13 1.58 -23.32
C PHE A 85 2.65 2.65 -24.29
N LYS A 86 2.13 2.68 -25.54
CA LYS A 86 2.56 3.67 -26.54
C LYS A 86 2.18 5.11 -26.17
N SER A 87 1.11 5.30 -25.40
CA SER A 87 0.59 6.63 -25.04
C SER A 87 1.15 7.16 -23.72
N ILE A 88 1.40 6.28 -22.74
CA ILE A 88 1.74 6.66 -21.35
C ILE A 88 3.18 6.26 -21.01
N GLY A 89 3.77 5.35 -21.77
CA GLY A 89 5.10 4.83 -21.49
C GLY A 89 5.10 3.81 -20.33
N PHE A 90 6.25 3.67 -19.64
CA PHE A 90 6.43 2.61 -18.63
C PHE A 90 5.56 2.80 -17.37
N ILE A 91 5.10 4.02 -17.07
CA ILE A 91 4.24 4.33 -15.91
C ILE A 91 2.90 3.60 -15.99
N ILE A 92 2.48 3.17 -17.19
CA ILE A 92 1.27 2.35 -17.34
C ILE A 92 1.35 1.02 -16.59
N ILE A 93 2.54 0.44 -16.40
CA ILE A 93 2.72 -0.85 -15.74
C ILE A 93 2.24 -0.82 -14.28
N PRO A 94 2.69 0.10 -13.40
CA PRO A 94 2.17 0.22 -12.05
C PRO A 94 0.69 0.63 -12.00
N ILE A 95 0.23 1.46 -12.95
CA ILE A 95 -1.19 1.83 -13.05
C ILE A 95 -2.03 0.60 -13.37
N ALA A 96 -1.68 -0.17 -14.41
CA ALA A 96 -2.37 -1.38 -14.80
C ALA A 96 -2.39 -2.42 -13.67
N THR A 97 -1.26 -2.54 -12.95
CA THR A 97 -1.15 -3.44 -11.79
C THR A 97 -2.12 -3.05 -10.69
N SER A 98 -2.21 -1.78 -10.36
CA SER A 98 -3.14 -1.29 -9.35
C SER A 98 -4.60 -1.49 -9.77
N ILE A 99 -4.95 -1.13 -11.01
CA ILE A 99 -6.31 -1.29 -11.53
C ILE A 99 -6.71 -2.77 -11.57
N SER A 100 -5.90 -3.64 -12.19
CA SER A 100 -6.20 -5.07 -12.31
C SER A 100 -6.35 -5.75 -10.95
N THR A 101 -5.54 -5.35 -9.96
CA THR A 101 -5.64 -5.87 -8.60
C THR A 101 -6.93 -5.46 -7.92
N TRP A 102 -7.37 -4.20 -8.05
CA TRP A 102 -8.66 -3.74 -7.54
C TRP A 102 -9.83 -4.44 -8.22
N LEU A 103 -9.77 -4.68 -9.54
CA LEU A 103 -10.76 -5.49 -10.24
C LEU A 103 -10.81 -6.92 -9.68
N GLY A 104 -9.66 -7.51 -9.38
CA GLY A 104 -9.59 -8.80 -8.70
C GLY A 104 -10.29 -8.80 -7.34
N VAL A 105 -10.10 -7.75 -6.53
CA VAL A 105 -10.81 -7.59 -5.24
C VAL A 105 -12.32 -7.56 -5.45
N ILE A 106 -12.80 -6.81 -6.45
CA ILE A 106 -14.24 -6.75 -6.78
C ILE A 106 -14.78 -8.13 -7.13
N VAL A 107 -14.07 -8.90 -7.98
CA VAL A 107 -14.45 -10.27 -8.34
C VAL A 107 -14.52 -11.18 -7.10
N TYR A 108 -13.54 -11.10 -6.19
CA TYR A 108 -13.59 -11.82 -4.92
C TYR A 108 -14.83 -11.47 -4.10
N PHE A 109 -15.15 -10.18 -3.96
CA PHE A 109 -16.33 -9.75 -3.21
C PHE A 109 -17.64 -10.26 -3.83
N ILE A 110 -17.78 -10.21 -5.16
CA ILE A 110 -18.97 -10.73 -5.88
C ILE A 110 -19.14 -12.22 -5.59
N LEU A 111 -18.08 -13.02 -5.73
CA LEU A 111 -18.12 -14.45 -5.52
C LEU A 111 -18.41 -14.82 -4.06
N LEU A 112 -17.80 -14.13 -3.09
CA LEU A 112 -18.04 -14.35 -1.67
C LEU A 112 -19.46 -13.95 -1.26
N LYS A 113 -20.02 -12.88 -1.84
CA LYS A 113 -21.41 -12.49 -1.63
C LYS A 113 -22.38 -13.53 -2.17
N LYS A 114 -22.12 -14.04 -3.41
CA LYS A 114 -22.92 -15.11 -4.02
C LYS A 114 -22.93 -16.37 -3.16
N ASN A 115 -21.81 -16.72 -2.56
CA ASN A 115 -21.67 -17.90 -1.70
C ASN A 115 -22.14 -17.67 -0.25
N LYS A 116 -22.79 -16.55 0.06
CA LYS A 116 -23.24 -16.15 1.42
C LYS A 116 -22.13 -16.25 2.48
N SER A 117 -20.89 -16.01 2.08
CA SER A 117 -19.70 -16.21 2.90
C SER A 117 -19.13 -14.90 3.47
N LEU A 118 -19.72 -13.77 3.12
CA LEU A 118 -19.33 -12.46 3.61
C LEU A 118 -20.14 -12.11 4.85
N PHE A 119 -19.47 -12.09 6.00
CA PHE A 119 -20.04 -11.58 7.25
C PHE A 119 -19.38 -10.23 7.58
N ILE A 120 -20.01 -9.13 7.14
CA ILE A 120 -19.58 -7.79 7.53
C ILE A 120 -20.32 -7.43 8.82
N ASN A 121 -19.59 -7.50 9.95
CA ASN A 121 -20.14 -7.10 11.24
C ASN A 121 -19.89 -5.60 11.47
N LYS A 122 -20.78 -4.94 12.23
CA LYS A 122 -20.65 -3.53 12.68
C LYS A 122 -19.32 -3.27 13.40
N ILE A 123 -18.79 -4.26 14.13
CA ILE A 123 -17.51 -4.19 14.83
C ILE A 123 -16.35 -4.06 13.82
N LEU A 124 -16.40 -4.82 12.72
CA LEU A 124 -15.38 -4.76 11.65
C LEU A 124 -15.38 -3.38 10.99
N LEU A 125 -16.57 -2.84 10.67
CA LEU A 125 -16.68 -1.51 10.08
C LEU A 125 -16.12 -0.42 11.02
N LYS A 126 -16.46 -0.48 12.32
CA LYS A 126 -15.92 0.44 13.34
C LYS A 126 -14.39 0.37 13.44
N ASN A 127 -13.81 -0.84 13.37
CA ASN A 127 -12.36 -1.01 13.41
C ASN A 127 -11.69 -0.49 12.13
N ILE A 128 -12.30 -0.68 10.96
CA ILE A 128 -11.79 -0.10 9.70
C ILE A 128 -11.76 1.42 9.78
N LEU A 129 -12.83 2.05 10.27
CA LEU A 129 -12.87 3.52 10.44
C LEU A 129 -11.77 4.02 11.37
N LYS A 130 -11.50 3.32 12.47
CA LYS A 130 -10.40 3.66 13.39
C LYS A 130 -9.03 3.54 12.71
N ILE A 131 -8.81 2.48 11.92
CA ILE A 131 -7.58 2.27 11.16
C ILE A 131 -7.38 3.39 10.13
N VAL A 132 -8.44 3.75 9.40
CA VAL A 132 -8.40 4.84 8.42
C VAL A 132 -8.09 6.17 9.10
N PHE A 133 -8.73 6.46 10.22
CA PHE A 133 -8.45 7.68 11.00
C PHE A 133 -6.99 7.74 11.47
N SER A 134 -6.47 6.64 12.05
CA SER A 134 -5.05 6.55 12.45
C SER A 134 -4.11 6.72 11.25
N ALA A 135 -4.48 6.19 10.09
CA ALA A 135 -3.68 6.31 8.88
C ALA A 135 -3.69 7.74 8.30
N ILE A 136 -4.81 8.46 8.40
CA ILE A 136 -4.88 9.88 8.03
C ILE A 136 -4.01 10.73 8.97
N LEU A 137 -4.09 10.50 10.29
CA LEU A 137 -3.25 11.19 11.26
C LEU A 137 -1.76 10.92 10.97
N MET A 138 -1.40 9.68 10.71
CA MET A 138 -0.04 9.30 10.29
C MET A 138 0.39 10.05 9.02
N ALA A 139 -0.49 10.11 8.01
CA ALA A 139 -0.22 10.79 6.76
C ALA A 139 0.01 12.30 6.94
N SER A 140 -0.76 12.95 7.80
CA SER A 140 -0.58 14.36 8.13
C SER A 140 0.77 14.63 8.79
N VAL A 141 1.17 13.78 9.76
CA VAL A 141 2.48 13.91 10.40
C VAL A 141 3.62 13.62 9.43
N LEU A 142 3.44 12.66 8.51
CA LEU A 142 4.42 12.39 7.47
C LEU A 142 4.63 13.60 6.57
N LEU A 143 3.55 14.23 6.08
CA LEU A 143 3.63 15.45 5.27
C LEU A 143 4.40 16.57 6.00
N LEU A 144 4.07 16.83 7.24
CA LEU A 144 4.77 17.83 8.05
C LEU A 144 6.25 17.46 8.25
N GLY A 145 6.55 16.19 8.50
CA GLY A 145 7.93 15.72 8.65
C GLY A 145 8.75 15.87 7.37
N LEU A 146 8.17 15.57 6.21
CA LEU A 146 8.85 15.75 4.92
C LEU A 146 9.08 17.23 4.59
N ASP A 147 8.14 18.10 4.94
CA ASP A 147 8.26 19.55 4.75
C ASP A 147 9.34 20.16 5.64
N VAL A 148 9.34 19.82 6.93
CA VAL A 148 10.33 20.32 7.90
C VAL A 148 11.75 19.89 7.58
N PHE A 149 11.94 18.67 7.07
CA PHE A 149 13.26 18.09 6.72
C PHE A 149 13.56 18.15 5.21
N GLN A 150 12.90 19.03 4.46
CA GLN A 150 13.05 19.12 3.01
C GLN A 150 14.50 19.36 2.59
N GLU A 151 15.24 20.26 3.27
CA GLU A 151 16.63 20.55 2.99
C GLU A 151 17.54 19.34 3.29
N ASP A 152 17.25 18.57 4.34
CA ASP A 152 17.98 17.37 4.73
C ASP A 152 17.74 16.19 3.78
N LEU A 153 16.59 16.17 3.11
CA LEU A 153 16.20 15.16 2.13
C LEU A 153 16.62 15.52 0.69
N ASP A 154 17.30 16.65 0.49
CA ASP A 154 17.77 17.07 -0.82
C ASP A 154 18.72 16.06 -1.48
N TYR A 155 18.74 16.07 -2.83
CA TYR A 155 19.56 15.16 -3.62
C TYR A 155 21.04 15.19 -3.25
N ALA A 156 21.56 16.37 -2.95
CA ALA A 156 22.98 16.60 -2.60
C ALA A 156 23.37 16.05 -1.22
N ASN A 157 22.42 15.80 -0.32
CA ASN A 157 22.73 15.38 1.04
C ASN A 157 23.07 13.88 1.12
N LYS A 158 24.28 13.57 1.61
CA LYS A 158 24.75 12.18 1.79
C LYS A 158 23.99 11.41 2.88
N PHE A 159 23.42 12.11 3.84
CA PHE A 159 22.72 11.52 5.00
C PHE A 159 21.20 11.42 4.84
N LYS A 160 20.66 11.78 3.68
CA LYS A 160 19.20 11.78 3.41
C LYS A 160 18.51 10.46 3.76
N SER A 161 19.16 9.31 3.58
CA SER A 161 18.59 8.01 3.96
C SER A 161 18.39 7.86 5.46
N ILE A 162 19.28 8.46 6.28
CA ILE A 162 19.18 8.42 7.76
C ILE A 162 18.03 9.30 8.21
N TYR A 163 17.90 10.51 7.67
CA TYR A 163 16.78 11.41 7.95
C TYR A 163 15.45 10.79 7.56
N LEU A 164 15.36 10.19 6.37
CA LEU A 164 14.14 9.49 5.95
C LEU A 164 13.79 8.33 6.88
N LEU A 165 14.78 7.51 7.28
CA LEU A 165 14.57 6.39 8.20
C LEU A 165 14.07 6.88 9.56
N PHE A 166 14.60 7.99 10.06
CA PHE A 166 14.13 8.62 11.29
C PHE A 166 12.66 9.06 11.17
N ILE A 167 12.32 9.81 10.10
CA ILE A 167 10.95 10.29 9.85
C ILE A 167 9.98 9.11 9.77
N VAL A 168 10.29 8.10 8.95
CA VAL A 168 9.44 6.93 8.75
C VAL A 168 9.24 6.16 10.06
N SER A 169 10.30 5.96 10.84
CA SER A 169 10.24 5.28 12.14
C SER A 169 9.38 6.05 13.15
N PHE A 170 9.54 7.36 13.20
CA PHE A 170 8.76 8.24 14.06
C PHE A 170 7.26 8.20 13.70
N VAL A 171 6.96 8.35 12.42
CA VAL A 171 5.58 8.32 11.89
C VAL A 171 4.93 6.95 12.07
N ALA A 172 5.69 5.85 11.90
CA ALA A 172 5.20 4.50 12.18
C ALA A 172 4.86 4.31 13.67
N THR A 173 5.67 4.88 14.57
CA THR A 173 5.41 4.84 16.01
C THR A 173 4.13 5.59 16.37
N ILE A 174 3.89 6.77 15.79
CA ILE A 174 2.65 7.53 15.98
C ILE A 174 1.44 6.72 15.49
N TYR A 175 1.54 6.04 14.34
CA TYR A 175 0.48 5.16 13.85
C TYR A 175 0.18 4.03 14.84
N LEU A 176 1.20 3.36 15.38
CA LEU A 176 1.03 2.28 16.35
C LEU A 176 0.39 2.77 17.65
N ILE A 177 0.84 3.91 18.16
CA ILE A 177 0.27 4.54 19.36
C ILE A 177 -1.20 4.91 19.13
N SER A 178 -1.53 5.54 18.01
CA SER A 178 -2.92 5.88 17.68
C SER A 178 -3.83 4.67 17.54
N CYS A 179 -3.35 3.57 16.92
CA CYS A 179 -4.08 2.32 16.87
C CYS A 179 -4.29 1.68 18.25
N TYR A 180 -3.32 1.79 19.14
CA TYR A 180 -3.41 1.32 20.52
C TYR A 180 -4.44 2.12 21.33
N LEU A 181 -4.37 3.46 21.30
CA LEU A 181 -5.30 4.36 21.98
C LEU A 181 -6.75 4.17 21.49
N LEU A 182 -6.94 3.95 20.20
CA LEU A 182 -8.26 3.68 19.64
C LEU A 182 -8.77 2.24 19.92
N GLY A 183 -7.95 1.39 20.56
CA GLY A 183 -8.32 0.01 20.92
C GLY A 183 -8.47 -0.91 19.71
N VAL A 184 -7.78 -0.63 18.61
CA VAL A 184 -7.67 -1.51 17.44
C VAL A 184 -6.67 -2.63 17.76
N LEU A 185 -5.53 -2.27 18.36
CA LEU A 185 -4.53 -3.20 18.85
C LEU A 185 -4.85 -3.54 20.32
N LYS A 186 -5.44 -4.71 20.56
CA LYS A 186 -5.53 -5.27 21.91
C LYS A 186 -4.30 -6.11 22.15
N ILE A 187 -3.35 -5.64 22.95
CA ILE A 187 -2.27 -6.45 23.47
C ILE A 187 -2.88 -7.41 24.47
N LYS A 188 -3.22 -8.61 24.01
CA LYS A 188 -3.71 -9.67 24.87
C LYS A 188 -2.50 -10.14 25.68
N ASN A 189 -2.48 -9.85 26.98
CA ASN A 189 -1.52 -10.45 27.88
C ASN A 189 -1.72 -11.96 27.85
N TYR A 190 -0.92 -12.66 27.05
CA TYR A 190 -0.80 -14.10 27.17
C TYR A 190 -0.09 -14.36 28.51
N LYS A 191 -0.86 -14.56 29.59
CA LYS A 191 -0.34 -15.26 30.75
C LYS A 191 -0.04 -16.68 30.29
N ILE A 192 1.23 -16.95 30.06
CA ILE A 192 1.75 -18.31 29.91
C ILE A 192 1.41 -19.01 31.23
N LYS A 193 0.47 -19.95 31.18
CA LYS A 193 0.23 -20.90 32.26
C LYS A 193 1.15 -22.10 32.06
#